data_2ff144bf2d0979df7feeeedf942ee79f
#
_entry.id   2ff144bf2d0979df7feeeedf942ee79f
#
_cell.length_a   1.000
_cell.length_b   1.000
_cell.length_c   1.000
_cell.angle_alpha   90.00
_cell.angle_beta   90.00
_cell.angle_gamma   90.00
#
_symmetry.space_group_name_H-M   'P 1'
#
loop_
_entity.id
_entity.type
_entity.pdbx_description
1 polymer ?
#
loop_
_entity_poly.entity_id
_entity_poly.type
_entity_poly.pdbx_seq_one_letter_code
_entity_poly.pdbx_strand_id
1 'polypeptide(L)'
;MAKYIFVTGGVVSGLGKGIAAASIGLILKSRGLKVINQKFDPYLNIDPGTMNPIQHGEVFVTDDGAETDLDLGHYERFTDAVLSQSSNTTAGRVYLTVLNNEREGKYKGGTVQVIPNVTEEILRRMLLSTEESKADVIITEIGGTVGDIESLPFIECIRQMKYEVGEENCCYIHLTLLPYMKKAHEIKTKPTQHSVKELQELGIQPDILMLRTEVELDEATKDRLALFCNVDKDCVIQNTTAKSIYEVPLNMEKEGLGNAVCKVLGIEQKETHLEDWAKMVETFENPKHKVKIALVGKYVELHDAYLSVVESLIHGGIANETEIEIDWIDSEEITDDKIAEEKLSSADGVIVPGGFGTRGIEGMILAAKFCRTHNKPYFGICLGMQIMVIEYARNVLGWTDAHSTEMNPATSHPVIDLMPDQNGKILGGTLRLGKFECTVAKGTKTYEAYGDTTVWERHRHRYEFNNTFREDLKKAGLVIAGINPERDLVEVVEVKENRWMVGGQFHPEFKSRPNKAGPLFREFIKASLGKS
;
A
#
# COMPACT_ATOMS: atom_id res chain seq x y z
N MET A 1 26.93 -7.29 12.11
CA MET A 1 26.04 -6.24 12.65
C MET A 1 25.17 -5.77 11.49
N ALA A 2 23.90 -5.49 11.72
CA ALA A 2 23.03 -4.98 10.65
C ALA A 2 23.49 -3.59 10.19
N LYS A 3 23.23 -3.26 8.94
CA LYS A 3 23.47 -1.95 8.33
C LYS A 3 22.18 -1.14 8.27
N TYR A 4 22.26 0.16 8.40
CA TYR A 4 21.12 1.08 8.47
C TYR A 4 21.20 2.14 7.38
N ILE A 5 20.15 2.25 6.59
CA ILE A 5 20.00 3.27 5.56
C ILE A 5 18.85 4.19 5.97
N PHE A 6 19.10 5.49 6.03
CA PHE A 6 18.09 6.50 6.35
C PHE A 6 17.78 7.31 5.11
N VAL A 7 16.51 7.27 4.68
CA VAL A 7 16.02 8.01 3.50
C VAL A 7 15.25 9.22 4.00
N THR A 8 15.81 10.40 3.73
CA THR A 8 15.18 11.70 4.04
C THR A 8 14.82 12.42 2.75
N GLY A 9 13.94 13.40 2.82
CA GLY A 9 13.58 14.22 1.67
C GLY A 9 13.48 15.68 1.99
N GLY A 10 13.73 16.51 0.99
CA GLY A 10 13.66 17.96 1.12
C GLY A 10 13.07 18.64 -0.11
N VAL A 11 12.90 19.96 -0.02
CA VAL A 11 12.31 20.85 -1.04
C VAL A 11 10.78 20.79 -1.09
N VAL A 12 10.18 19.61 -1.35
CA VAL A 12 8.72 19.43 -1.40
C VAL A 12 8.34 18.02 -0.92
N SER A 13 7.08 17.86 -0.52
CA SER A 13 6.46 16.55 -0.27
C SER A 13 6.18 15.82 -1.60
N GLY A 14 5.92 14.51 -1.55
CA GLY A 14 5.55 13.74 -2.76
C GLY A 14 6.69 13.50 -3.75
N LEU A 15 7.95 13.60 -3.32
CA LEU A 15 9.14 13.35 -4.17
C LEU A 15 9.30 11.89 -4.58
N GLY A 16 8.58 10.96 -3.94
CA GLY A 16 8.72 9.52 -4.16
C GLY A 16 9.78 8.87 -3.26
N LYS A 17 9.91 9.33 -1.99
CA LYS A 17 10.77 8.68 -0.98
C LYS A 17 10.42 7.20 -0.80
N GLY A 18 9.11 6.86 -0.72
CA GLY A 18 8.64 5.48 -0.58
C GLY A 18 9.11 4.59 -1.72
N ILE A 19 8.94 5.05 -2.97
CA ILE A 19 9.44 4.32 -4.15
C ILE A 19 10.96 4.23 -4.16
N ALA A 20 11.67 5.28 -3.74
CA ALA A 20 13.13 5.25 -3.63
C ALA A 20 13.58 4.23 -2.57
N ALA A 21 12.98 4.23 -1.38
CA ALA A 21 13.28 3.26 -0.33
C ALA A 21 12.94 1.81 -0.74
N ALA A 22 11.81 1.60 -1.44
CA ALA A 22 11.44 0.31 -2.00
C ALA A 22 12.45 -0.16 -3.07
N SER A 23 12.88 0.76 -3.94
CA SER A 23 13.87 0.48 -5.00
C SER A 23 15.24 0.10 -4.43
N ILE A 24 15.72 0.83 -3.40
CA ILE A 24 16.94 0.47 -2.67
C ILE A 24 16.80 -0.95 -2.09
N GLY A 25 15.65 -1.25 -1.49
CA GLY A 25 15.35 -2.57 -0.94
C GLY A 25 15.43 -3.68 -1.99
N LEU A 26 14.82 -3.49 -3.16
CA LEU A 26 14.88 -4.45 -4.26
C LEU A 26 16.30 -4.64 -4.78
N ILE A 27 17.04 -3.54 -5.02
CA ILE A 27 18.42 -3.59 -5.52
C ILE A 27 19.32 -4.36 -4.55
N LEU A 28 19.25 -4.09 -3.25
CA LEU A 28 20.07 -4.80 -2.26
C LEU A 28 19.65 -6.26 -2.09
N LYS A 29 18.34 -6.53 -2.14
CA LYS A 29 17.82 -7.91 -2.11
C LYS A 29 18.32 -8.71 -3.32
N SER A 30 18.32 -8.12 -4.51
CA SER A 30 18.80 -8.77 -5.73
C SER A 30 20.31 -9.11 -5.69
N ARG A 31 21.05 -8.47 -4.80
CA ARG A 31 22.47 -8.77 -4.48
C ARG A 31 22.61 -9.83 -3.38
N GLY A 32 21.52 -10.45 -2.94
CA GLY A 32 21.50 -11.53 -1.95
C GLY A 32 21.49 -11.09 -0.50
N LEU A 33 21.18 -9.81 -0.20
CA LEU A 33 21.04 -9.30 1.15
C LEU A 33 19.61 -9.48 1.66
N LYS A 34 19.44 -9.75 2.94
CA LYS A 34 18.14 -9.74 3.61
C LYS A 34 17.81 -8.31 4.03
N VAL A 35 16.77 -7.74 3.45
CA VAL A 35 16.41 -6.32 3.61
C VAL A 35 15.02 -6.19 4.22
N ILE A 36 14.86 -5.22 5.13
CA ILE A 36 13.57 -4.79 5.65
C ILE A 36 13.45 -3.27 5.52
N ASN A 37 12.31 -2.80 5.04
CA ASN A 37 11.96 -1.39 5.01
C ASN A 37 11.11 -1.01 6.22
N GLN A 38 11.30 0.22 6.72
CA GLN A 38 10.52 0.85 7.78
C GLN A 38 10.06 2.24 7.36
N LYS A 39 8.91 2.65 7.90
CA LYS A 39 8.36 4.00 7.75
C LYS A 39 8.20 4.66 9.11
N PHE A 40 8.73 5.88 9.25
CA PHE A 40 8.56 6.71 10.44
C PHE A 40 7.84 8.00 10.05
N ASP A 41 6.59 8.14 10.50
CA ASP A 41 5.69 9.22 10.12
C ASP A 41 5.59 10.28 11.22
N PRO A 42 5.80 11.58 10.91
CA PRO A 42 5.86 12.63 11.91
C PRO A 42 4.50 13.10 12.43
N TYR A 43 3.38 12.63 11.86
CA TYR A 43 2.05 13.04 12.33
C TYR A 43 1.69 12.44 13.70
N LEU A 44 0.77 13.13 14.42
CA LEU A 44 0.37 12.78 15.79
C LEU A 44 -0.75 11.73 15.87
N ASN A 45 -1.26 11.23 14.76
CA ASN A 45 -2.18 10.11 14.78
C ASN A 45 -1.44 8.87 15.31
N ILE A 46 -2.13 8.05 16.13
CA ILE A 46 -1.54 6.81 16.67
C ILE A 46 -1.25 5.81 15.54
N ASP A 47 -2.18 5.72 14.60
CA ASP A 47 -2.08 4.97 13.34
C ASP A 47 -2.97 5.65 12.28
N PRO A 48 -2.88 5.27 11.00
CA PRO A 48 -3.71 5.85 9.95
C PRO A 48 -5.14 5.27 9.89
N GLY A 49 -5.51 4.31 10.75
CA GLY A 49 -6.77 3.57 10.66
C GLY A 49 -8.04 4.43 10.73
N THR A 50 -7.98 5.59 11.39
CA THR A 50 -9.09 6.55 11.49
C THR A 50 -8.93 7.76 10.56
N MET A 51 -7.88 7.82 9.77
CA MET A 51 -7.63 8.94 8.85
C MET A 51 -8.56 8.87 7.63
N ASN A 52 -8.87 10.05 7.07
CA ASN A 52 -9.69 10.13 5.88
C ASN A 52 -8.89 9.69 4.64
N PRO A 53 -9.32 8.64 3.90
CA PRO A 53 -8.61 8.17 2.71
C PRO A 53 -8.45 9.23 1.60
N ILE A 54 -9.37 10.20 1.51
CA ILE A 54 -9.27 11.31 0.53
C ILE A 54 -8.13 12.28 0.89
N GLN A 55 -7.66 12.30 2.13
CA GLN A 55 -6.56 13.18 2.56
C GLN A 55 -5.21 12.47 2.63
N HIS A 56 -5.20 11.19 3.00
CA HIS A 56 -3.97 10.44 3.32
C HIS A 56 -3.71 9.23 2.41
N GLY A 57 -4.61 8.91 1.50
CA GLY A 57 -4.54 7.69 0.71
C GLY A 57 -5.05 6.46 1.46
N GLU A 58 -4.74 5.29 0.94
CA GLU A 58 -5.20 4.03 1.54
C GLU A 58 -4.51 3.73 2.88
N VAL A 59 -5.20 2.97 3.71
CA VAL A 59 -4.63 2.35 4.90
C VAL A 59 -4.20 0.94 4.53
N PHE A 60 -2.89 0.69 4.52
CA PHE A 60 -2.33 -0.63 4.25
C PHE A 60 -2.33 -1.48 5.52
N VAL A 61 -2.66 -2.77 5.41
CA VAL A 61 -2.71 -3.67 6.56
C VAL A 61 -1.69 -4.79 6.42
N THR A 62 -0.90 -4.99 7.47
CA THR A 62 0.11 -6.06 7.56
C THR A 62 -0.50 -7.41 7.98
N ASP A 63 0.27 -8.49 7.88
CA ASP A 63 -0.18 -9.83 8.29
C ASP A 63 -0.55 -9.90 9.79
N ASP A 64 0.16 -9.16 10.64
CA ASP A 64 -0.07 -9.08 12.09
C ASP A 64 -1.12 -8.04 12.51
N GLY A 65 -1.81 -7.43 11.53
CA GLY A 65 -2.96 -6.55 11.76
C GLY A 65 -2.62 -5.10 12.07
N ALA A 66 -1.42 -4.63 11.77
CA ALA A 66 -1.13 -3.21 11.85
C ALA A 66 -1.80 -2.45 10.71
N GLU A 67 -2.51 -1.37 11.04
CA GLU A 67 -2.94 -0.34 10.10
C GLU A 67 -1.78 0.63 9.89
N THR A 68 -1.34 0.79 8.65
CA THR A 68 -0.08 1.47 8.31
C THR A 68 -0.23 2.42 7.13
N ASP A 69 0.79 3.24 6.91
CA ASP A 69 0.92 4.10 5.74
C ASP A 69 1.00 3.28 4.44
N LEU A 70 0.54 3.86 3.33
CA LEU A 70 0.50 3.23 2.00
C LEU A 70 1.89 2.84 1.45
N ASP A 71 2.95 3.50 1.90
CA ASP A 71 4.33 3.20 1.48
C ASP A 71 4.75 1.77 1.84
N LEU A 72 4.19 1.18 2.91
CA LEU A 72 4.45 -0.21 3.25
C LEU A 72 4.00 -1.17 2.14
N GLY A 73 2.93 -0.81 1.42
CA GLY A 73 2.50 -1.53 0.23
C GLY A 73 3.58 -1.52 -0.86
N HIS A 74 4.21 -0.38 -1.11
CA HIS A 74 5.33 -0.29 -2.05
C HIS A 74 6.52 -1.15 -1.60
N TYR A 75 6.88 -1.10 -0.31
CA TYR A 75 7.98 -1.92 0.20
C TYR A 75 7.73 -3.41 0.00
N GLU A 76 6.54 -3.91 0.35
CA GLU A 76 6.20 -5.31 0.14
C GLU A 76 6.12 -5.70 -1.34
N ARG A 77 5.58 -4.82 -2.21
CA ARG A 77 5.49 -5.08 -3.66
C ARG A 77 6.86 -5.21 -4.32
N PHE A 78 7.84 -4.41 -3.89
CA PHE A 78 9.18 -4.40 -4.48
C PHE A 78 10.08 -5.46 -3.87
N THR A 79 10.04 -5.62 -2.55
CA THR A 79 10.99 -6.51 -1.87
C THR A 79 10.44 -7.92 -1.61
N ASP A 80 9.13 -8.15 -1.81
CA ASP A 80 8.43 -9.37 -1.41
C ASP A 80 8.70 -9.76 0.06
N ALA A 81 9.01 -8.77 0.90
CA ALA A 81 9.15 -8.94 2.33
C ALA A 81 7.76 -8.93 2.98
N VAL A 82 7.60 -9.63 4.09
CA VAL A 82 6.42 -9.53 4.94
C VAL A 82 6.75 -8.55 6.06
N LEU A 83 6.07 -7.41 6.06
CA LEU A 83 6.24 -6.36 7.06
C LEU A 83 5.31 -6.59 8.26
N SER A 84 5.66 -5.97 9.39
CA SER A 84 4.96 -6.11 10.66
C SER A 84 4.68 -4.75 11.30
N GLN A 85 4.08 -4.76 12.49
CA GLN A 85 3.85 -3.57 13.31
C GLN A 85 5.13 -2.76 13.59
N SER A 86 6.28 -3.43 13.66
CA SER A 86 7.57 -2.77 13.87
C SER A 86 8.05 -1.99 12.64
N SER A 87 7.46 -2.24 11.47
CA SER A 87 7.82 -1.58 10.22
C SER A 87 7.18 -0.20 10.04
N ASN A 88 6.21 0.20 10.88
CA ASN A 88 5.62 1.54 10.84
C ASN A 88 5.51 2.15 12.24
N THR A 89 6.01 3.36 12.39
CA THR A 89 5.94 4.12 13.65
C THR A 89 5.51 5.56 13.38
N THR A 90 4.49 6.03 14.12
CA THR A 90 4.04 7.41 14.08
C THR A 90 4.55 8.20 15.28
N ALA A 91 4.66 9.52 15.16
CA ALA A 91 4.95 10.39 16.29
C ALA A 91 3.92 10.20 17.42
N GLY A 92 2.64 10.08 17.07
CA GLY A 92 1.57 9.86 18.07
C GLY A 92 1.80 8.62 18.91
N ARG A 93 2.18 7.49 18.31
CA ARG A 93 2.50 6.25 19.03
C ARG A 93 3.71 6.40 19.94
N VAL A 94 4.74 7.13 19.50
CA VAL A 94 5.95 7.41 20.31
C VAL A 94 5.58 8.27 21.53
N TYR A 95 4.94 9.42 21.30
CA TYR A 95 4.55 10.33 22.38
C TYR A 95 3.60 9.66 23.38
N LEU A 96 2.62 8.91 22.91
CA LEU A 96 1.70 8.16 23.79
C LEU A 96 2.47 7.18 24.69
N THR A 97 3.44 6.47 24.14
CA THR A 97 4.28 5.54 24.92
C THR A 97 5.10 6.28 25.98
N VAL A 98 5.74 7.40 25.63
CA VAL A 98 6.53 8.20 26.56
C VAL A 98 5.66 8.77 27.68
N LEU A 99 4.49 9.31 27.35
CA LEU A 99 3.55 9.85 28.34
C LEU A 99 3.00 8.77 29.28
N ASN A 100 2.64 7.60 28.75
CA ASN A 100 2.21 6.47 29.58
C ASN A 100 3.32 6.00 30.51
N ASN A 101 4.56 5.89 30.03
CA ASN A 101 5.70 5.53 30.84
C ASN A 101 5.98 6.55 31.96
N GLU A 102 5.74 7.85 31.69
CA GLU A 102 5.82 8.89 32.73
C GLU A 102 4.75 8.65 33.82
N ARG A 103 3.49 8.45 33.42
CA ARG A 103 2.37 8.21 34.35
C ARG A 103 2.56 6.92 35.16
N GLU A 104 3.20 5.92 34.61
CA GLU A 104 3.57 4.67 35.29
C GLU A 104 4.82 4.80 36.19
N GLY A 105 5.46 5.98 36.24
CA GLY A 105 6.63 6.26 37.07
C GLY A 105 7.93 5.64 36.58
N LYS A 106 8.01 5.17 35.34
CA LYS A 106 9.24 4.52 34.78
C LYS A 106 10.44 5.44 34.77
N TYR A 107 10.24 6.76 34.69
CA TYR A 107 11.32 7.76 34.74
C TYR A 107 11.70 8.21 36.16
N LYS A 108 11.16 7.55 37.20
CA LYS A 108 11.54 7.77 38.61
C LYS A 108 11.49 9.24 39.07
N GLY A 109 10.54 10.02 38.54
CA GLY A 109 10.36 11.44 38.88
C GLY A 109 11.32 12.39 38.14
N GLY A 110 12.11 11.91 37.18
CA GLY A 110 12.93 12.76 36.32
C GLY A 110 12.09 13.62 35.39
N THR A 111 12.66 14.76 34.94
CA THR A 111 12.03 15.59 33.90
C THR A 111 12.08 14.85 32.57
N VAL A 112 10.90 14.64 31.95
CA VAL A 112 10.79 13.98 30.65
C VAL A 112 10.86 15.04 29.55
N GLN A 113 11.76 14.85 28.58
CA GLN A 113 12.05 15.79 27.50
C GLN A 113 12.06 15.09 26.13
N VAL A 114 12.00 15.87 25.05
CA VAL A 114 12.14 15.30 23.69
C VAL A 114 13.48 14.56 23.56
N ILE A 115 14.55 15.21 23.99
CA ILE A 115 15.88 14.59 24.12
C ILE A 115 16.17 14.46 25.63
N PRO A 116 16.41 13.23 26.17
CA PRO A 116 16.56 11.97 25.44
C PRO A 116 15.29 11.13 25.29
N ASN A 117 14.20 11.38 26.03
CA ASN A 117 13.16 10.37 26.26
C ASN A 117 12.34 10.01 24.98
N VAL A 118 12.00 11.01 24.15
CA VAL A 118 11.30 10.73 22.88
C VAL A 118 12.28 10.11 21.87
N THR A 119 13.51 10.63 21.78
CA THR A 119 14.51 10.07 20.85
C THR A 119 14.93 8.65 21.21
N GLU A 120 15.04 8.30 22.50
CA GLU A 120 15.28 6.93 22.96
C GLU A 120 14.14 5.97 22.56
N GLU A 121 12.89 6.39 22.67
CA GLU A 121 11.75 5.56 22.24
C GLU A 121 11.71 5.39 20.71
N ILE A 122 12.05 6.43 19.94
CA ILE A 122 12.18 6.32 18.47
C ILE A 122 13.30 5.34 18.12
N LEU A 123 14.48 5.50 18.74
CA LEU A 123 15.64 4.64 18.55
C LEU A 123 15.31 3.17 18.86
N ARG A 124 14.69 2.93 20.02
CA ARG A 124 14.24 1.58 20.40
C ARG A 124 13.34 0.94 19.33
N ARG A 125 12.41 1.71 18.75
CA ARG A 125 11.53 1.22 17.69
C ARG A 125 12.28 0.97 16.39
N MET A 126 13.24 1.80 16.02
CA MET A 126 14.09 1.57 14.84
C MET A 126 14.87 0.26 14.95
N LEU A 127 15.40 -0.03 16.13
CA LEU A 127 16.19 -1.24 16.38
C LEU A 127 15.33 -2.52 16.48
N LEU A 128 14.06 -2.39 16.90
CA LEU A 128 13.16 -3.53 17.10
C LEU A 128 12.99 -4.37 15.82
N SER A 129 12.83 -3.73 14.67
CA SER A 129 12.73 -4.45 13.39
C SER A 129 13.98 -5.27 13.06
N THR A 130 15.15 -4.83 13.51
CA THR A 130 16.41 -5.57 13.33
C THR A 130 16.40 -6.85 14.15
N GLU A 131 15.96 -6.76 15.40
CA GLU A 131 15.90 -7.91 16.32
C GLU A 131 14.90 -8.96 15.83
N GLU A 132 13.72 -8.52 15.37
CA GLU A 132 12.66 -9.39 14.88
C GLU A 132 12.99 -10.04 13.53
N SER A 133 13.50 -9.26 12.59
CA SER A 133 13.74 -9.73 11.22
C SER A 133 15.05 -10.45 11.03
N LYS A 134 16.07 -10.15 11.82
CA LYS A 134 17.48 -10.55 11.58
C LYS A 134 17.94 -10.20 10.16
N ALA A 135 17.56 -9.01 9.69
CA ALA A 135 17.95 -8.50 8.38
C ALA A 135 19.41 -8.05 8.37
N ASP A 136 20.04 -8.14 7.21
CA ASP A 136 21.40 -7.61 6.98
C ASP A 136 21.37 -6.09 6.86
N VAL A 137 20.28 -5.55 6.26
CA VAL A 137 20.09 -4.11 6.02
C VAL A 137 18.68 -3.70 6.41
N ILE A 138 18.58 -2.61 7.18
CA ILE A 138 17.34 -1.93 7.52
C ILE A 138 17.30 -0.59 6.76
N ILE A 139 16.23 -0.36 6.01
CA ILE A 139 16.00 0.89 5.30
C ILE A 139 14.87 1.64 5.99
N THR A 140 15.18 2.78 6.57
CA THR A 140 14.23 3.61 7.31
C THR A 140 13.92 4.87 6.52
N GLU A 141 12.69 5.00 6.06
CA GLU A 141 12.20 6.24 5.47
C GLU A 141 11.65 7.16 6.55
N ILE A 142 12.12 8.41 6.57
CA ILE A 142 11.58 9.46 7.42
C ILE A 142 10.53 10.25 6.63
N GLY A 143 9.29 10.22 7.12
CA GLY A 143 8.18 10.99 6.58
C GLY A 143 8.36 12.50 6.73
N GLY A 144 7.59 13.26 5.97
CA GLY A 144 7.68 14.73 5.95
C GLY A 144 8.87 15.25 5.13
N THR A 145 9.18 16.52 5.33
CA THR A 145 10.25 17.23 4.67
C THR A 145 11.28 17.70 5.71
N VAL A 146 12.57 17.61 5.41
CA VAL A 146 13.62 18.15 6.29
C VAL A 146 13.36 19.64 6.48
N GLY A 147 13.35 20.08 7.75
CA GLY A 147 12.95 21.42 8.17
C GLY A 147 11.56 21.52 8.78
N ASP A 148 10.69 20.55 8.54
CA ASP A 148 9.38 20.50 9.20
C ASP A 148 9.56 20.24 10.71
N ILE A 149 8.84 21.00 11.54
CA ILE A 149 8.92 20.94 13.02
C ILE A 149 8.61 19.50 13.50
N GLU A 150 7.63 18.87 12.91
CA GLU A 150 7.16 17.54 13.28
C GLU A 150 8.22 16.45 13.05
N SER A 151 9.10 16.64 12.08
CA SER A 151 10.15 15.68 11.72
C SER A 151 11.39 15.78 12.60
N LEU A 152 11.60 16.88 13.33
CA LEU A 152 12.82 17.14 14.09
C LEU A 152 13.21 16.01 15.07
N PRO A 153 12.31 15.41 15.87
CA PRO A 153 12.68 14.32 16.76
C PRO A 153 13.22 13.09 16.02
N PHE A 154 12.68 12.80 14.83
CA PHE A 154 13.14 11.68 13.99
C PHE A 154 14.50 11.97 13.36
N ILE A 155 14.71 13.19 12.86
CA ILE A 155 16.01 13.63 12.31
C ILE A 155 17.08 13.60 13.40
N GLU A 156 16.76 14.08 14.61
CA GLU A 156 17.67 14.00 15.77
C GLU A 156 17.98 12.54 16.12
N CYS A 157 16.98 11.65 16.10
CA CYS A 157 17.17 10.23 16.37
C CYS A 157 18.12 9.58 15.35
N ILE A 158 17.92 9.79 14.04
CA ILE A 158 18.81 9.20 13.02
C ILE A 158 20.21 9.80 13.10
N ARG A 159 20.38 11.06 13.54
CA ARG A 159 21.69 11.64 13.83
C ARG A 159 22.40 10.89 14.97
N GLN A 160 21.65 10.49 16.01
CA GLN A 160 22.18 9.74 17.16
C GLN A 160 22.52 8.28 16.80
N MET A 161 21.93 7.71 15.76
CA MET A 161 22.17 6.31 15.35
C MET A 161 23.66 5.99 15.14
N LYS A 162 24.45 6.94 14.64
CA LYS A 162 25.91 6.75 14.50
C LYS A 162 26.62 6.37 15.79
N TYR A 163 26.15 6.90 16.92
CA TYR A 163 26.74 6.61 18.24
C TYR A 163 26.27 5.25 18.78
N GLU A 164 25.07 4.82 18.39
CA GLU A 164 24.48 3.58 18.86
C GLU A 164 25.01 2.35 18.11
N VAL A 165 25.10 2.44 16.78
CA VAL A 165 25.44 1.28 15.93
C VAL A 165 26.79 1.40 15.23
N GLY A 166 27.50 2.52 15.37
CA GLY A 166 28.74 2.85 14.67
C GLY A 166 28.50 3.55 13.33
N GLU A 167 29.33 4.55 13.03
CA GLU A 167 29.19 5.36 11.82
C GLU A 167 29.31 4.52 10.54
N GLU A 168 30.19 3.53 10.53
CA GLU A 168 30.43 2.61 9.41
C GLU A 168 29.21 1.70 9.11
N ASN A 169 28.20 1.70 9.97
CA ASN A 169 26.96 0.93 9.79
C ASN A 169 25.78 1.80 9.39
N CYS A 170 25.98 3.11 9.18
CA CYS A 170 24.95 4.08 8.78
C CYS A 170 25.20 4.62 7.37
N CYS A 171 24.13 4.81 6.61
CA CYS A 171 24.14 5.49 5.30
C CYS A 171 22.96 6.47 5.25
N TYR A 172 23.24 7.75 4.98
CA TYR A 172 22.23 8.80 4.87
C TYR A 172 22.00 9.16 3.42
N ILE A 173 20.82 8.85 2.91
CA ILE A 173 20.37 9.19 1.56
C ILE A 173 19.41 10.35 1.63
N HIS A 174 19.71 11.42 0.91
CA HIS A 174 18.85 12.61 0.87
C HIS A 174 18.27 12.79 -0.53
N LEU A 175 16.94 12.67 -0.65
CA LEU A 175 16.21 12.85 -1.90
C LEU A 175 15.75 14.30 -2.02
N THR A 176 16.11 14.94 -3.14
CA THR A 176 15.77 16.35 -3.41
C THR A 176 15.22 16.52 -4.83
N LEU A 177 14.56 17.66 -5.05
CA LEU A 177 14.04 18.05 -6.36
C LEU A 177 15.02 18.98 -7.08
N LEU A 178 15.28 18.68 -8.35
CA LEU A 178 15.89 19.60 -9.30
C LEU A 178 14.83 20.13 -10.26
N PRO A 179 14.25 21.32 -10.01
CA PRO A 179 13.24 21.88 -10.90
C PRO A 179 13.83 22.21 -12.28
N TYR A 180 13.14 21.74 -13.33
CA TYR A 180 13.43 22.13 -14.70
C TYR A 180 12.52 23.27 -15.15
N MET A 181 13.13 24.42 -15.45
CA MET A 181 12.41 25.61 -15.91
C MET A 181 12.16 25.51 -17.42
N LYS A 182 11.05 24.95 -17.83
CA LYS A 182 10.72 24.66 -19.27
C LYS A 182 10.91 25.86 -20.19
N LYS A 183 10.53 27.08 -19.77
CA LYS A 183 10.67 28.32 -20.58
C LYS A 183 12.13 28.77 -20.74
N ALA A 184 12.98 28.53 -19.73
CA ALA A 184 14.38 28.94 -19.73
C ALA A 184 15.31 27.82 -20.19
N HIS A 185 14.80 26.58 -20.38
CA HIS A 185 15.58 25.37 -20.64
C HIS A 185 16.74 25.21 -19.65
N GLU A 186 16.45 25.44 -18.35
CA GLU A 186 17.48 25.50 -17.30
C GLU A 186 17.06 24.67 -16.09
N ILE A 187 18.00 23.89 -15.54
CA ILE A 187 17.89 23.17 -14.28
C ILE A 187 18.28 24.10 -13.14
N LYS A 188 17.47 24.17 -12.09
CA LYS A 188 17.77 24.96 -10.90
C LYS A 188 18.32 24.08 -9.77
N THR A 189 19.61 24.25 -9.46
CA THR A 189 20.31 23.47 -8.42
C THR A 189 20.19 24.08 -7.00
N LYS A 190 19.77 25.32 -6.88
CA LYS A 190 19.68 26.02 -5.58
C LYS A 190 18.72 25.34 -4.58
N PRO A 191 17.52 24.86 -4.95
CA PRO A 191 16.64 24.16 -4.00
C PRO A 191 17.31 22.96 -3.34
N THR A 192 18.01 22.13 -4.13
CA THR A 192 18.80 20.99 -3.64
C THR A 192 19.90 21.43 -2.67
N GLN A 193 20.68 22.46 -3.04
CA GLN A 193 21.76 22.98 -2.18
C GLN A 193 21.22 23.49 -0.84
N HIS A 194 20.06 24.16 -0.84
CA HIS A 194 19.43 24.65 0.39
C HIS A 194 18.93 23.49 1.25
N SER A 195 18.28 22.51 0.65
CA SER A 195 17.78 21.34 1.37
C SER A 195 18.89 20.52 2.02
N VAL A 196 20.01 20.30 1.31
CA VAL A 196 21.18 19.62 1.88
C VAL A 196 21.78 20.46 3.02
N LYS A 197 21.87 21.79 2.85
CA LYS A 197 22.38 22.67 3.90
C LYS A 197 21.51 22.61 5.17
N GLU A 198 20.20 22.58 5.03
CA GLU A 198 19.27 22.43 6.14
C GLU A 198 19.47 21.11 6.89
N LEU A 199 19.67 19.99 6.17
CA LEU A 199 20.01 18.71 6.80
C LEU A 199 21.36 18.76 7.52
N GLN A 200 22.37 19.44 6.94
CA GLN A 200 23.68 19.66 7.56
C GLN A 200 23.58 20.53 8.82
N GLU A 201 22.72 21.55 8.86
CA GLU A 201 22.46 22.38 10.05
C GLU A 201 21.87 21.55 11.20
N LEU A 202 21.13 20.45 10.89
CA LEU A 202 20.67 19.46 11.86
C LEU A 202 21.73 18.42 12.22
N GLY A 203 22.97 18.54 11.74
CA GLY A 203 24.10 17.69 12.08
C GLY A 203 24.22 16.39 11.28
N ILE A 204 23.55 16.30 10.12
CA ILE A 204 23.63 15.13 9.24
C ILE A 204 24.22 15.53 7.88
N GLN A 205 25.36 14.93 7.53
CA GLN A 205 25.93 14.97 6.20
C GLN A 205 25.33 13.80 5.39
N PRO A 206 24.64 14.06 4.27
CA PRO A 206 24.21 12.96 3.40
C PRO A 206 25.43 12.28 2.76
N ASP A 207 25.42 10.95 2.73
CA ASP A 207 26.40 10.12 2.03
C ASP A 207 26.06 9.98 0.54
N ILE A 208 24.75 9.90 0.24
CA ILE A 208 24.23 9.77 -1.12
C ILE A 208 23.17 10.87 -1.34
N LEU A 209 23.33 11.59 -2.45
CA LEU A 209 22.37 12.59 -2.90
C LEU A 209 21.56 12.03 -4.07
N MET A 210 20.25 11.86 -3.87
CA MET A 210 19.35 11.38 -4.90
C MET A 210 18.56 12.56 -5.49
N LEU A 211 18.64 12.74 -6.81
CA LEU A 211 18.17 13.93 -7.50
C LEU A 211 16.94 13.62 -8.35
N ARG A 212 15.75 13.96 -7.86
CA ARG A 212 14.52 13.87 -8.64
C ARG A 212 14.51 14.95 -9.71
N THR A 213 14.40 14.57 -10.99
CA THR A 213 14.44 15.51 -12.13
C THR A 213 13.54 15.02 -13.28
N GLU A 214 13.07 15.96 -14.12
CA GLU A 214 12.32 15.64 -15.36
C GLU A 214 13.24 15.39 -16.55
N VAL A 215 14.51 15.76 -16.47
CA VAL A 215 15.48 15.71 -17.57
C VAL A 215 16.79 15.08 -17.13
N GLU A 216 17.52 14.49 -18.06
CA GLU A 216 18.87 13.97 -17.79
C GLU A 216 19.84 15.10 -17.41
N LEU A 217 20.75 14.79 -16.49
CA LEU A 217 21.77 15.70 -16.00
C LEU A 217 23.09 15.47 -16.76
N ASP A 218 23.75 16.58 -17.12
CA ASP A 218 25.13 16.50 -17.58
C ASP A 218 26.11 16.30 -16.40
N GLU A 219 27.27 15.75 -16.70
CA GLU A 219 28.32 15.47 -15.69
C GLU A 219 28.77 16.76 -14.98
N ALA A 220 28.81 17.89 -15.66
CA ALA A 220 29.19 19.18 -15.05
C ALA A 220 28.19 19.62 -13.97
N THR A 221 26.92 19.33 -14.15
CA THR A 221 25.88 19.60 -13.15
C THR A 221 25.98 18.65 -11.96
N LYS A 222 26.22 17.34 -12.19
CA LYS A 222 26.48 16.35 -11.13
C LYS A 222 27.73 16.72 -10.32
N ASP A 223 28.84 17.07 -10.98
CA ASP A 223 30.11 17.49 -10.36
C ASP A 223 29.91 18.72 -9.48
N ARG A 224 29.18 19.71 -9.98
CA ARG A 224 28.86 20.93 -9.22
C ARG A 224 28.02 20.63 -7.99
N LEU A 225 27.01 19.75 -8.09
CA LEU A 225 26.20 19.37 -6.94
C LEU A 225 27.00 18.55 -5.92
N ALA A 226 27.84 17.62 -6.37
CA ALA A 226 28.78 16.88 -5.53
C ALA A 226 29.64 17.84 -4.69
N LEU A 227 30.25 18.84 -5.33
CA LEU A 227 31.07 19.84 -4.67
C LEU A 227 30.28 20.68 -3.66
N PHE A 228 29.12 21.24 -4.03
CA PHE A 228 28.33 22.11 -3.16
C PHE A 228 27.64 21.39 -2.00
N CYS A 229 27.32 20.12 -2.18
CA CYS A 229 26.66 19.29 -1.18
C CYS A 229 27.65 18.46 -0.35
N ASN A 230 28.95 18.54 -0.67
CA ASN A 230 30.01 17.76 -0.02
C ASN A 230 29.71 16.24 -0.04
N VAL A 231 29.39 15.72 -1.23
CA VAL A 231 29.10 14.31 -1.50
C VAL A 231 30.06 13.81 -2.57
N ASP A 232 30.50 12.55 -2.49
CA ASP A 232 31.30 11.94 -3.54
C ASP A 232 30.54 11.94 -4.88
N LYS A 233 31.26 12.15 -6.00
CA LYS A 233 30.65 12.16 -7.35
C LYS A 233 29.85 10.92 -7.66
N ASP A 234 30.39 9.74 -7.31
CA ASP A 234 29.75 8.44 -7.52
C ASP A 234 28.51 8.22 -6.62
N CYS A 235 28.28 9.13 -5.66
CA CYS A 235 27.16 9.12 -4.75
C CYS A 235 26.08 10.17 -5.11
N VAL A 236 26.21 10.82 -6.27
CA VAL A 236 25.17 11.71 -6.82
C VAL A 236 24.35 10.93 -7.85
N ILE A 237 23.20 10.44 -7.43
CA ILE A 237 22.33 9.54 -8.17
C ILE A 237 21.17 10.32 -8.79
N GLN A 238 21.05 10.26 -10.10
CA GLN A 238 19.91 10.83 -10.81
C GLN A 238 18.70 9.90 -10.72
N ASN A 239 17.55 10.46 -10.43
CA ASN A 239 16.24 9.78 -10.43
C ASN A 239 15.31 10.53 -11.38
N THR A 240 15.37 10.23 -12.67
CA THR A 240 14.51 10.81 -13.69
C THR A 240 13.08 10.30 -13.58
N THR A 241 12.14 11.10 -14.11
CA THR A 241 10.74 10.66 -14.22
C THR A 241 10.64 9.44 -15.13
N ALA A 242 10.30 8.31 -14.54
CA ALA A 242 10.11 7.04 -15.23
C ALA A 242 8.66 6.94 -15.78
N LYS A 243 8.44 6.04 -16.74
CA LYS A 243 7.09 5.75 -17.30
C LYS A 243 6.24 5.00 -16.27
N SER A 244 6.86 4.19 -15.44
CA SER A 244 6.20 3.46 -14.36
C SER A 244 7.07 3.44 -13.11
N ILE A 245 6.46 3.21 -11.94
CA ILE A 245 7.20 3.02 -10.69
C ILE A 245 8.11 1.79 -10.74
N TYR A 246 7.79 0.80 -11.56
CA TYR A 246 8.56 -0.45 -11.71
C TYR A 246 9.85 -0.28 -12.50
N GLU A 247 9.95 0.75 -13.34
CA GLU A 247 11.18 1.10 -14.05
C GLU A 247 12.22 1.76 -13.13
N VAL A 248 11.77 2.40 -12.05
CA VAL A 248 12.62 3.19 -11.15
C VAL A 248 13.82 2.40 -10.60
N PRO A 249 13.69 1.16 -10.08
CA PRO A 249 14.84 0.39 -9.59
C PRO A 249 15.89 0.12 -10.67
N LEU A 250 15.44 -0.14 -11.90
CA LEU A 250 16.34 -0.41 -13.03
C LEU A 250 17.16 0.84 -13.38
N ASN A 251 16.49 2.00 -13.41
CA ASN A 251 17.14 3.27 -13.68
C ASN A 251 18.12 3.65 -12.57
N MET A 252 17.75 3.46 -11.30
CA MET A 252 18.62 3.73 -10.16
C MET A 252 19.85 2.81 -10.12
N GLU A 253 19.69 1.53 -10.46
CA GLU A 253 20.82 0.59 -10.53
C GLU A 253 21.76 0.95 -11.68
N LYS A 254 21.23 1.35 -12.84
CA LYS A 254 22.02 1.86 -13.97
C LYS A 254 22.83 3.12 -13.61
N GLU A 255 22.29 3.99 -12.75
CA GLU A 255 22.98 5.17 -12.20
C GLU A 255 24.01 4.80 -11.11
N GLY A 256 24.11 3.53 -10.72
CA GLY A 256 25.10 3.04 -9.77
C GLY A 256 24.71 3.08 -8.31
N LEU A 257 23.41 3.25 -7.99
CA LEU A 257 22.93 3.36 -6.61
C LEU A 257 23.36 2.18 -5.74
N GLY A 258 23.21 0.95 -6.22
CA GLY A 258 23.58 -0.24 -5.46
C GLY A 258 25.08 -0.26 -5.10
N ASN A 259 25.93 0.16 -6.02
CA ASN A 259 27.37 0.27 -5.77
C ASN A 259 27.72 1.38 -4.79
N ALA A 260 27.05 2.55 -4.90
CA ALA A 260 27.23 3.66 -3.96
C ALA A 260 26.86 3.25 -2.54
N VAL A 261 25.71 2.59 -2.33
CA VAL A 261 25.29 2.08 -1.01
C VAL A 261 26.29 1.05 -0.46
N CYS A 262 26.71 0.08 -1.28
CA CYS A 262 27.71 -0.92 -0.85
C CYS A 262 29.04 -0.26 -0.47
N LYS A 263 29.49 0.76 -1.23
CA LYS A 263 30.72 1.52 -0.93
C LYS A 263 30.63 2.22 0.42
N VAL A 264 29.54 2.94 0.69
CA VAL A 264 29.33 3.69 1.95
C VAL A 264 29.28 2.75 3.15
N LEU A 265 28.54 1.65 3.04
CA LEU A 265 28.35 0.70 4.15
C LEU A 265 29.45 -0.35 4.28
N GLY A 266 30.47 -0.36 3.41
CA GLY A 266 31.51 -1.38 3.42
C GLY A 266 30.99 -2.79 3.16
N ILE A 267 29.92 -2.91 2.35
CA ILE A 267 29.34 -4.20 1.93
C ILE A 267 30.04 -4.68 0.65
N GLU A 268 30.31 -5.98 0.56
CA GLU A 268 30.85 -6.58 -0.65
C GLU A 268 29.93 -6.31 -1.87
N GLN A 269 30.50 -5.76 -2.94
CA GLN A 269 29.76 -5.52 -4.16
C GLN A 269 29.56 -6.84 -4.92
N LYS A 270 28.31 -7.32 -4.95
CA LYS A 270 27.91 -8.49 -5.73
C LYS A 270 27.13 -8.05 -6.96
N GLU A 271 27.09 -8.92 -7.95
CA GLU A 271 26.23 -8.70 -9.14
C GLU A 271 24.77 -8.57 -8.73
N THR A 272 24.06 -7.73 -9.46
CA THR A 272 22.64 -7.47 -9.25
C THR A 272 21.84 -8.41 -10.16
N HIS A 273 20.88 -9.13 -9.61
CA HIS A 273 19.99 -10.04 -10.34
C HIS A 273 18.59 -9.43 -10.46
N LEU A 274 18.40 -8.59 -11.46
CA LEU A 274 17.15 -7.89 -11.77
C LEU A 274 16.52 -8.35 -13.10
N GLU A 275 16.94 -9.46 -13.68
CA GLU A 275 16.51 -9.94 -14.99
C GLU A 275 15.02 -10.24 -15.03
N ASP A 276 14.49 -10.90 -13.99
CA ASP A 276 13.06 -11.19 -13.87
C ASP A 276 12.23 -9.90 -13.69
N TRP A 277 12.77 -8.94 -12.95
CA TRP A 277 12.13 -7.64 -12.80
C TRP A 277 12.13 -6.85 -14.11
N ALA A 278 13.24 -6.83 -14.83
CA ALA A 278 13.35 -6.18 -16.13
C ALA A 278 12.37 -6.80 -17.16
N LYS A 279 12.25 -8.13 -17.19
CA LYS A 279 11.27 -8.83 -18.04
C LYS A 279 9.83 -8.48 -17.67
N MET A 280 9.52 -8.34 -16.40
CA MET A 280 8.21 -7.91 -15.94
C MET A 280 7.91 -6.47 -16.40
N VAL A 281 8.88 -5.56 -16.28
CA VAL A 281 8.76 -4.17 -16.79
C VAL A 281 8.57 -4.17 -18.30
N GLU A 282 9.32 -4.96 -19.06
CA GLU A 282 9.16 -5.11 -20.51
C GLU A 282 7.74 -5.58 -20.88
N THR A 283 7.18 -6.55 -20.13
CA THR A 283 5.81 -7.03 -20.33
C THR A 283 4.78 -5.93 -20.05
N PHE A 284 4.99 -5.16 -18.99
CA PHE A 284 4.12 -4.03 -18.65
C PHE A 284 4.15 -2.94 -19.73
N GLU A 285 5.32 -2.62 -20.29
CA GLU A 285 5.47 -1.58 -21.32
C GLU A 285 4.99 -2.00 -22.71
N ASN A 286 4.94 -3.30 -22.98
CA ASN A 286 4.56 -3.86 -24.29
C ASN A 286 3.36 -4.82 -24.18
N PRO A 287 2.20 -4.36 -23.71
CA PRO A 287 1.00 -5.20 -23.56
C PRO A 287 0.48 -5.66 -24.94
N LYS A 288 -0.03 -6.90 -24.99
CA LYS A 288 -0.64 -7.48 -26.21
C LYS A 288 -2.13 -7.20 -26.31
N HIS A 289 -2.75 -6.89 -25.19
CA HIS A 289 -4.20 -6.68 -25.06
C HIS A 289 -4.47 -5.41 -24.28
N LYS A 290 -5.71 -4.96 -24.31
CA LYS A 290 -6.20 -3.85 -23.50
C LYS A 290 -7.56 -4.18 -22.95
N VAL A 291 -7.82 -3.83 -21.68
CA VAL A 291 -9.14 -3.90 -21.06
C VAL A 291 -9.45 -2.62 -20.32
N LYS A 292 -10.71 -2.26 -20.30
CA LYS A 292 -11.25 -1.14 -19.55
C LYS A 292 -12.00 -1.65 -18.31
N ILE A 293 -11.53 -1.31 -17.13
CA ILE A 293 -12.12 -1.67 -15.84
C ILE A 293 -12.79 -0.46 -15.22
N ALA A 294 -14.10 -0.54 -14.98
CA ALA A 294 -14.80 0.46 -14.19
C ALA A 294 -14.56 0.19 -12.70
N LEU A 295 -13.92 1.14 -12.02
CA LEU A 295 -13.77 1.17 -10.57
C LEU A 295 -14.89 2.02 -10.00
N VAL A 296 -15.91 1.38 -9.43
CA VAL A 296 -17.07 2.04 -8.82
C VAL A 296 -16.83 2.18 -7.32
N GLY A 297 -16.45 3.37 -6.89
CA GLY A 297 -15.96 3.62 -5.53
C GLY A 297 -16.52 4.87 -4.88
N LYS A 298 -16.17 5.07 -3.60
CA LYS A 298 -16.53 6.25 -2.79
C LYS A 298 -15.43 7.31 -2.76
N TYR A 299 -14.17 6.92 -2.99
CA TYR A 299 -12.98 7.75 -2.77
C TYR A 299 -12.24 8.03 -4.09
N VAL A 300 -12.99 8.15 -5.18
CA VAL A 300 -12.43 8.28 -6.54
C VAL A 300 -11.77 9.64 -6.81
N GLU A 301 -12.01 10.64 -5.95
CA GLU A 301 -11.37 11.96 -6.04
C GLU A 301 -9.86 11.90 -5.77
N LEU A 302 -9.41 10.99 -4.90
CA LEU A 302 -8.00 10.74 -4.64
C LEU A 302 -7.66 9.29 -5.01
N HIS A 303 -6.94 9.10 -6.10
CA HIS A 303 -6.58 7.77 -6.61
C HIS A 303 -5.77 6.94 -5.60
N ASP A 304 -4.94 7.58 -4.78
CA ASP A 304 -4.16 6.92 -3.73
C ASP A 304 -5.03 6.24 -2.65
N ALA A 305 -6.31 6.59 -2.55
CA ALA A 305 -7.25 5.90 -1.67
C ALA A 305 -7.49 4.43 -2.07
N TYR A 306 -7.22 4.08 -3.32
CA TYR A 306 -7.35 2.73 -3.87
C TYR A 306 -6.03 2.22 -4.49
N LEU A 307 -4.89 2.72 -4.01
CA LEU A 307 -3.58 2.44 -4.58
C LEU A 307 -3.32 0.93 -4.74
N SER A 308 -3.49 0.13 -3.69
CA SER A 308 -3.26 -1.32 -3.78
C SER A 308 -4.24 -2.04 -4.70
N VAL A 309 -5.47 -1.55 -4.84
CA VAL A 309 -6.44 -2.08 -5.81
C VAL A 309 -5.97 -1.82 -7.24
N VAL A 310 -5.56 -0.59 -7.53
CA VAL A 310 -5.01 -0.18 -8.84
C VAL A 310 -3.76 -0.99 -9.19
N GLU A 311 -2.81 -1.05 -8.26
CA GLU A 311 -1.60 -1.84 -8.44
C GLU A 311 -1.92 -3.32 -8.70
N SER A 312 -2.91 -3.88 -7.98
CA SER A 312 -3.31 -5.28 -8.17
C SER A 312 -4.00 -5.54 -9.51
N LEU A 313 -4.76 -4.57 -10.02
CA LEU A 313 -5.30 -4.62 -11.39
C LEU A 313 -4.15 -4.61 -12.42
N ILE A 314 -3.15 -3.75 -12.23
CA ILE A 314 -1.95 -3.69 -13.08
C ILE A 314 -1.18 -5.03 -13.01
N HIS A 315 -1.00 -5.61 -11.81
CA HIS A 315 -0.36 -6.92 -11.66
C HIS A 315 -1.14 -8.03 -12.41
N GLY A 316 -2.46 -8.02 -12.30
CA GLY A 316 -3.34 -8.89 -13.09
C GLY A 316 -3.18 -8.66 -14.60
N GLY A 317 -3.01 -7.40 -15.00
CA GLY A 317 -2.70 -7.00 -16.37
C GLY A 317 -1.37 -7.56 -16.85
N ILE A 318 -0.30 -7.40 -16.07
CA ILE A 318 1.04 -7.94 -16.38
C ILE A 318 0.95 -9.47 -16.58
N ALA A 319 0.29 -10.18 -15.67
CA ALA A 319 0.12 -11.64 -15.75
C ALA A 319 -0.66 -12.10 -16.99
N ASN A 320 -1.49 -11.23 -17.58
CA ASN A 320 -2.28 -11.48 -18.78
C ASN A 320 -1.76 -10.73 -20.03
N GLU A 321 -0.59 -10.09 -19.96
CA GLU A 321 0.01 -9.26 -21.04
C GLU A 321 -0.97 -8.16 -21.53
N THR A 322 -1.66 -7.50 -20.58
CA THR A 322 -2.80 -6.62 -20.83
C THR A 322 -2.60 -5.25 -20.22
N GLU A 323 -2.79 -4.19 -21.00
CA GLU A 323 -2.92 -2.82 -20.50
C GLU A 323 -4.26 -2.65 -19.79
N ILE A 324 -4.23 -2.06 -18.60
CA ILE A 324 -5.42 -1.76 -17.80
C ILE A 324 -5.76 -0.28 -17.94
N GLU A 325 -6.90 0.02 -18.51
CA GLU A 325 -7.50 1.35 -18.47
C GLU A 325 -8.54 1.39 -17.35
N ILE A 326 -8.40 2.31 -16.39
CA ILE A 326 -9.32 2.45 -15.26
C ILE A 326 -10.28 3.60 -15.53
N ASP A 327 -11.57 3.28 -15.51
CA ASP A 327 -12.66 4.24 -15.54
C ASP A 327 -13.12 4.49 -14.08
N TRP A 328 -12.81 5.67 -13.57
CA TRP A 328 -13.11 6.06 -12.20
C TRP A 328 -14.54 6.59 -12.11
N ILE A 329 -15.40 5.87 -11.41
CA ILE A 329 -16.82 6.19 -11.29
C ILE A 329 -17.19 6.43 -9.83
N ASP A 330 -17.63 7.65 -9.50
CA ASP A 330 -18.23 7.89 -8.20
C ASP A 330 -19.56 7.12 -8.12
N SER A 331 -19.69 6.28 -7.13
CA SER A 331 -20.90 5.48 -6.94
C SER A 331 -22.16 6.31 -6.71
N GLU A 332 -22.07 7.55 -6.23
CA GLU A 332 -23.20 8.46 -6.07
C GLU A 332 -23.78 8.94 -7.40
N GLU A 333 -23.02 8.87 -8.48
CA GLU A 333 -23.49 9.22 -9.82
C GLU A 333 -24.38 8.14 -10.48
N ILE A 334 -24.39 6.92 -9.92
CA ILE A 334 -25.25 5.82 -10.41
C ILE A 334 -26.57 5.85 -9.63
N THR A 335 -27.57 6.52 -10.18
CA THR A 335 -28.84 6.79 -9.50
C THR A 335 -29.97 5.82 -9.87
N ASP A 336 -29.88 5.15 -11.01
CA ASP A 336 -30.86 4.20 -11.51
C ASP A 336 -30.25 3.21 -12.52
N ASP A 337 -31.04 2.22 -12.96
CA ASP A 337 -30.59 1.17 -13.89
C ASP A 337 -30.12 1.74 -15.25
N LYS A 338 -30.73 2.83 -15.73
CA LYS A 338 -30.36 3.46 -17.01
C LYS A 338 -28.99 4.12 -16.91
N ILE A 339 -28.72 4.83 -15.83
CA ILE A 339 -27.42 5.45 -15.59
C ILE A 339 -26.34 4.36 -15.35
N ALA A 340 -26.69 3.26 -14.66
CA ALA A 340 -25.79 2.12 -14.51
C ALA A 340 -25.40 1.54 -15.88
N GLU A 341 -26.37 1.33 -16.79
CA GLU A 341 -26.11 0.86 -18.15
C GLU A 341 -25.26 1.86 -18.94
N GLU A 342 -25.58 3.16 -18.89
CA GLU A 342 -24.82 4.20 -19.59
C GLU A 342 -23.35 4.24 -19.17
N LYS A 343 -23.09 4.20 -17.86
CA LYS A 343 -21.73 4.30 -17.32
C LYS A 343 -20.92 2.99 -17.43
N LEU A 344 -21.57 1.83 -17.34
CA LEU A 344 -20.87 0.56 -17.21
C LEU A 344 -20.83 -0.29 -18.48
N SER A 345 -21.65 0.03 -19.49
CA SER A 345 -21.73 -0.78 -20.72
C SER A 345 -20.39 -0.86 -21.46
N SER A 346 -19.62 0.24 -21.50
CA SER A 346 -18.34 0.33 -22.21
C SER A 346 -17.19 -0.35 -21.47
N ALA A 347 -17.32 -0.68 -20.18
CA ALA A 347 -16.30 -1.38 -19.42
C ALA A 347 -16.30 -2.88 -19.74
N ASP A 348 -15.13 -3.51 -19.70
CA ASP A 348 -14.96 -4.96 -19.88
C ASP A 348 -15.16 -5.72 -18.56
N GLY A 349 -14.93 -5.07 -17.43
CA GLY A 349 -15.17 -5.56 -16.09
C GLY A 349 -15.45 -4.42 -15.11
N VAL A 350 -16.05 -4.75 -13.97
CA VAL A 350 -16.39 -3.80 -12.90
C VAL A 350 -15.77 -4.29 -11.58
N ILE A 351 -15.09 -3.38 -10.88
CA ILE A 351 -14.59 -3.64 -9.52
C ILE A 351 -15.25 -2.68 -8.55
N VAL A 352 -15.74 -3.22 -7.42
CA VAL A 352 -16.26 -2.44 -6.29
C VAL A 352 -15.32 -2.68 -5.10
N PRO A 353 -14.48 -1.69 -4.75
CA PRO A 353 -13.50 -1.83 -3.68
C PRO A 353 -14.12 -1.69 -2.29
N GLY A 354 -13.27 -1.82 -1.26
CA GLY A 354 -13.61 -1.58 0.13
C GLY A 354 -14.00 -0.13 0.41
N GLY A 355 -14.71 0.09 1.52
CA GLY A 355 -15.12 1.40 1.99
C GLY A 355 -15.98 1.32 3.23
N PHE A 356 -16.22 2.46 3.90
CA PHE A 356 -17.02 2.58 5.11
C PHE A 356 -18.14 3.62 4.96
N GLY A 357 -19.19 3.48 5.78
CA GLY A 357 -20.30 4.43 5.84
C GLY A 357 -21.31 4.31 4.69
N THR A 358 -22.33 5.15 4.72
CA THR A 358 -23.57 5.01 3.93
C THR A 358 -23.50 5.63 2.53
N ARG A 359 -22.52 6.51 2.25
CA ARG A 359 -22.42 7.23 0.98
C ARG A 359 -22.26 6.29 -0.20
N GLY A 360 -23.00 6.51 -1.29
CA GLY A 360 -22.84 5.81 -2.59
C GLY A 360 -23.24 4.32 -2.61
N ILE A 361 -23.84 3.78 -1.55
CA ILE A 361 -24.17 2.35 -1.44
C ILE A 361 -25.19 1.91 -2.50
N GLU A 362 -26.24 2.68 -2.74
CA GLU A 362 -27.29 2.30 -3.71
C GLU A 362 -26.72 2.26 -5.14
N GLY A 363 -25.83 3.17 -5.50
CA GLY A 363 -25.14 3.14 -6.79
C GLY A 363 -24.24 1.91 -6.96
N MET A 364 -23.55 1.47 -5.90
CA MET A 364 -22.79 0.22 -5.91
C MET A 364 -23.69 -1.01 -6.08
N ILE A 365 -24.88 -1.01 -5.44
CA ILE A 365 -25.88 -2.09 -5.60
C ILE A 365 -26.39 -2.14 -7.04
N LEU A 366 -26.68 -0.99 -7.66
CA LEU A 366 -27.06 -0.90 -9.07
C LEU A 366 -25.96 -1.40 -9.99
N ALA A 367 -24.70 -1.08 -9.71
CA ALA A 367 -23.56 -1.58 -10.47
C ALA A 367 -23.45 -3.12 -10.38
N ALA A 368 -23.59 -3.69 -9.18
CA ALA A 368 -23.59 -5.15 -9.00
C ALA A 368 -24.77 -5.82 -9.73
N LYS A 369 -25.98 -5.21 -9.69
CA LYS A 369 -27.16 -5.67 -10.43
C LYS A 369 -26.91 -5.66 -11.93
N PHE A 370 -26.35 -4.57 -12.46
CA PHE A 370 -25.99 -4.47 -13.89
C PHE A 370 -25.05 -5.62 -14.27
N CYS A 371 -24.00 -5.85 -13.51
CA CYS A 371 -23.03 -6.91 -13.80
C CYS A 371 -23.67 -8.29 -13.77
N ARG A 372 -24.50 -8.59 -12.77
CA ARG A 372 -25.18 -9.89 -12.67
C ARG A 372 -26.12 -10.14 -13.84
N THR A 373 -26.95 -9.16 -14.19
CA THR A 373 -27.99 -9.31 -15.23
C THR A 373 -27.43 -9.29 -16.67
N HIS A 374 -26.27 -8.66 -16.88
CA HIS A 374 -25.61 -8.55 -18.20
C HIS A 374 -24.41 -9.51 -18.36
N ASN A 375 -24.18 -10.40 -17.39
CA ASN A 375 -23.03 -11.30 -17.37
C ASN A 375 -21.68 -10.57 -17.54
N LYS A 376 -21.59 -9.35 -16.99
CA LYS A 376 -20.37 -8.53 -16.96
C LYS A 376 -19.48 -9.02 -15.81
N PRO A 377 -18.17 -9.24 -16.04
CA PRO A 377 -17.26 -9.58 -14.94
C PRO A 377 -17.34 -8.55 -13.81
N TYR A 378 -17.51 -9.07 -12.59
CA TYR A 378 -17.61 -8.28 -11.35
C TYR A 378 -16.65 -8.82 -10.31
N PHE A 379 -15.90 -7.93 -9.65
CA PHE A 379 -15.10 -8.28 -8.49
C PHE A 379 -15.41 -7.34 -7.33
N GLY A 380 -15.92 -7.90 -6.23
CA GLY A 380 -16.25 -7.17 -5.01
C GLY A 380 -15.23 -7.42 -3.90
N ILE A 381 -14.62 -6.37 -3.36
CA ILE A 381 -13.64 -6.45 -2.27
C ILE A 381 -14.27 -5.87 -1.02
N CYS A 382 -14.29 -6.62 0.10
CA CYS A 382 -14.77 -6.21 1.40
C CYS A 382 -16.22 -5.65 1.31
N LEU A 383 -16.40 -4.33 1.27
CA LEU A 383 -17.70 -3.71 1.01
C LEU A 383 -18.31 -4.19 -0.31
N GLY A 384 -17.51 -4.37 -1.35
CA GLY A 384 -18.00 -4.84 -2.66
C GLY A 384 -18.60 -6.25 -2.61
N MET A 385 -18.07 -7.15 -1.76
CA MET A 385 -18.72 -8.44 -1.46
C MET A 385 -20.06 -8.23 -0.74
N GLN A 386 -20.09 -7.37 0.27
CA GLN A 386 -21.31 -7.06 1.03
C GLN A 386 -22.41 -6.50 0.12
N ILE A 387 -22.03 -5.60 -0.79
CA ILE A 387 -22.92 -5.05 -1.84
C ILE A 387 -23.51 -6.16 -2.71
N MET A 388 -22.68 -7.11 -3.15
CA MET A 388 -23.12 -8.25 -3.95
C MET A 388 -24.15 -9.11 -3.21
N VAL A 389 -23.97 -9.36 -1.91
CA VAL A 389 -24.91 -10.11 -1.06
C VAL A 389 -26.23 -9.34 -0.92
N ILE A 390 -26.18 -8.02 -0.66
CA ILE A 390 -27.37 -7.16 -0.55
C ILE A 390 -28.14 -7.13 -1.88
N GLU A 391 -27.45 -6.94 -3.00
CA GLU A 391 -28.04 -6.97 -4.35
C GLU A 391 -28.77 -8.29 -4.60
N TYR A 392 -28.11 -9.41 -4.30
CA TYR A 392 -28.66 -10.75 -4.52
C TYR A 392 -29.92 -10.98 -3.66
N ALA A 393 -29.88 -10.58 -2.39
CA ALA A 393 -31.01 -10.67 -1.49
C ALA A 393 -32.21 -9.82 -1.97
N ARG A 394 -31.96 -8.59 -2.44
CA ARG A 394 -33.03 -7.70 -2.92
C ARG A 394 -33.65 -8.16 -4.24
N ASN A 395 -32.82 -8.51 -5.23
CA ASN A 395 -33.28 -8.70 -6.60
C ASN A 395 -33.49 -10.18 -7.00
N VAL A 396 -32.97 -11.14 -6.25
CA VAL A 396 -33.18 -12.57 -6.50
C VAL A 396 -34.16 -13.18 -5.51
N LEU A 397 -34.02 -12.88 -4.19
CA LEU A 397 -34.95 -13.35 -3.17
C LEU A 397 -36.17 -12.44 -2.97
N GLY A 398 -36.14 -11.20 -3.47
CA GLY A 398 -37.23 -10.23 -3.33
C GLY A 398 -37.30 -9.55 -1.96
N TRP A 399 -36.24 -9.63 -1.14
CA TRP A 399 -36.15 -8.95 0.16
C TRP A 399 -35.78 -7.48 -0.03
N THR A 400 -36.73 -6.67 -0.42
CA THR A 400 -36.50 -5.27 -0.88
C THR A 400 -35.81 -4.37 0.14
N ASP A 401 -35.93 -4.67 1.43
CA ASP A 401 -35.30 -3.94 2.53
C ASP A 401 -33.96 -4.56 3.00
N ALA A 402 -33.50 -5.66 2.34
CA ALA A 402 -32.23 -6.29 2.73
C ALA A 402 -31.07 -5.29 2.69
N HIS A 403 -30.29 -5.25 3.77
CA HIS A 403 -29.22 -4.27 3.93
C HIS A 403 -28.14 -4.76 4.91
N SER A 404 -27.10 -3.93 5.09
CA SER A 404 -26.19 -3.98 6.23
C SER A 404 -26.75 -3.14 7.38
N THR A 405 -26.58 -3.62 8.62
CA THR A 405 -26.91 -2.84 9.82
C THR A 405 -26.02 -1.61 10.01
N GLU A 406 -24.87 -1.52 9.32
CA GLU A 406 -24.06 -0.30 9.25
C GLU A 406 -24.83 0.85 8.57
N MET A 407 -25.55 0.54 7.50
CA MET A 407 -26.23 1.53 6.66
C MET A 407 -27.70 1.71 7.04
N ASN A 408 -28.37 0.62 7.43
CA ASN A 408 -29.77 0.63 7.86
C ASN A 408 -29.96 -0.27 9.09
N PRO A 409 -29.79 0.26 10.32
CA PRO A 409 -29.99 -0.52 11.54
C PRO A 409 -31.42 -1.05 11.75
N ALA A 410 -32.40 -0.53 11.00
CA ALA A 410 -33.82 -0.91 11.12
C ALA A 410 -34.26 -1.95 10.07
N THR A 411 -33.38 -2.47 9.23
CA THR A 411 -33.72 -3.48 8.23
C THR A 411 -34.24 -4.76 8.88
N SER A 412 -35.28 -5.36 8.29
CA SER A 412 -35.79 -6.66 8.73
C SER A 412 -34.99 -7.84 8.16
N HIS A 413 -34.15 -7.58 7.14
CA HIS A 413 -33.25 -8.55 6.54
C HIS A 413 -31.79 -8.07 6.60
N PRO A 414 -31.16 -8.07 7.80
CA PRO A 414 -29.76 -7.66 7.97
C PRO A 414 -28.83 -8.76 7.44
N VAL A 415 -28.73 -8.88 6.11
CA VAL A 415 -27.89 -9.90 5.44
C VAL A 415 -26.39 -9.66 5.67
N ILE A 416 -26.03 -8.44 6.03
CA ILE A 416 -24.72 -8.03 6.53
C ILE A 416 -24.92 -7.42 7.91
N ASP A 417 -24.15 -7.89 8.90
CA ASP A 417 -24.33 -7.46 10.29
C ASP A 417 -23.00 -7.32 11.02
N LEU A 418 -23.06 -6.69 12.18
CA LEU A 418 -21.90 -6.50 13.06
C LEU A 418 -21.39 -7.85 13.55
N MET A 419 -20.07 -8.03 13.59
CA MET A 419 -19.46 -9.21 14.21
C MET A 419 -19.89 -9.33 15.67
N PRO A 420 -20.15 -10.55 16.19
CA PRO A 420 -20.67 -10.77 17.55
C PRO A 420 -19.81 -10.19 18.68
N ASP A 421 -18.51 -10.06 18.45
CA ASP A 421 -17.51 -9.54 19.40
C ASP A 421 -17.30 -8.01 19.29
N GLN A 422 -18.02 -7.33 18.38
CA GLN A 422 -17.91 -5.89 18.15
C GLN A 422 -19.01 -5.12 18.86
N ASN A 423 -18.67 -3.96 19.41
CA ASN A 423 -19.65 -3.10 20.13
C ASN A 423 -19.89 -1.72 19.48
N GLY A 424 -19.22 -1.40 18.38
CA GLY A 424 -19.40 -0.17 17.60
C GLY A 424 -19.02 1.16 18.28
N LYS A 425 -18.57 1.15 19.55
CA LYS A 425 -18.32 2.38 20.33
C LYS A 425 -16.91 2.94 20.15
N ILE A 426 -15.92 2.08 19.88
CA ILE A 426 -14.54 2.48 19.66
C ILE A 426 -14.22 2.18 18.20
N LEU A 427 -13.76 3.19 17.44
CA LEU A 427 -13.53 3.05 16.00
C LEU A 427 -12.11 2.59 15.67
N GLY A 428 -11.09 3.06 16.37
CA GLY A 428 -9.70 2.70 16.11
C GLY A 428 -9.30 1.36 16.72
N GLY A 429 -8.57 0.52 15.97
CA GLY A 429 -7.99 -0.74 16.45
C GLY A 429 -9.00 -1.84 16.85
N THR A 430 -10.27 -1.74 16.44
CA THR A 430 -11.33 -2.68 16.82
C THR A 430 -11.91 -3.48 15.65
N LEU A 431 -11.35 -3.31 14.45
CA LEU A 431 -11.72 -4.08 13.28
C LEU A 431 -11.14 -5.51 13.35
N ARG A 432 -11.66 -6.41 12.52
CA ARG A 432 -10.94 -7.65 12.21
C ARG A 432 -9.77 -7.28 11.30
N LEU A 433 -8.57 -7.34 11.85
CA LEU A 433 -7.33 -6.85 11.21
C LEU A 433 -6.31 -7.96 11.06
N GLY A 434 -5.62 -7.97 9.91
CA GLY A 434 -4.53 -8.89 9.64
C GLY A 434 -4.94 -10.14 8.90
N LYS A 435 -4.06 -11.12 8.92
CA LYS A 435 -4.16 -12.34 8.12
C LYS A 435 -5.00 -13.41 8.81
N PHE A 436 -6.02 -13.92 8.09
CA PHE A 436 -6.86 -15.04 8.54
C PHE A 436 -6.96 -16.11 7.47
N GLU A 437 -7.24 -17.32 7.93
CA GLU A 437 -7.47 -18.46 7.08
C GLU A 437 -8.85 -18.39 6.41
N CYS A 438 -8.89 -18.77 5.13
CA CYS A 438 -10.11 -19.04 4.39
C CYS A 438 -10.01 -20.43 3.75
N THR A 439 -10.94 -21.32 4.10
CA THR A 439 -11.11 -22.62 3.45
C THR A 439 -11.97 -22.43 2.21
N VAL A 440 -11.41 -22.75 1.04
CA VAL A 440 -12.02 -22.55 -0.29
C VAL A 440 -12.67 -23.84 -0.77
N ALA A 441 -13.91 -23.75 -1.23
CA ALA A 441 -14.68 -24.88 -1.73
C ALA A 441 -14.20 -25.30 -3.14
N LYS A 442 -13.95 -26.60 -3.34
CA LYS A 442 -13.59 -27.15 -4.67
C LYS A 442 -14.71 -26.96 -5.68
N GLY A 443 -14.35 -26.69 -6.93
CA GLY A 443 -15.30 -26.49 -8.03
C GLY A 443 -15.91 -25.08 -8.07
N THR A 444 -15.31 -24.12 -7.36
CA THR A 444 -15.63 -22.70 -7.41
C THR A 444 -14.58 -21.95 -8.24
N LYS A 445 -14.93 -20.78 -8.76
CA LYS A 445 -13.99 -19.89 -9.46
C LYS A 445 -12.83 -19.44 -8.56
N THR A 446 -13.13 -19.24 -7.28
CA THR A 446 -12.12 -18.94 -6.26
C THR A 446 -11.11 -20.08 -6.13
N TYR A 447 -11.57 -21.34 -6.10
CA TYR A 447 -10.66 -22.49 -6.08
C TYR A 447 -9.81 -22.58 -7.35
N GLU A 448 -10.40 -22.34 -8.51
CA GLU A 448 -9.67 -22.33 -9.79
C GLU A 448 -8.60 -21.21 -9.81
N ALA A 449 -8.89 -20.06 -9.21
CA ALA A 449 -7.95 -18.95 -9.14
C ALA A 449 -6.75 -19.24 -8.22
N TYR A 450 -7.01 -19.74 -7.01
CA TYR A 450 -5.95 -20.00 -6.02
C TYR A 450 -5.23 -21.34 -6.25
N GLY A 451 -5.94 -22.36 -6.73
CA GLY A 451 -5.41 -23.73 -6.88
C GLY A 451 -5.23 -24.48 -5.55
N ASP A 452 -5.72 -23.93 -4.45
CA ASP A 452 -5.59 -24.49 -3.11
C ASP A 452 -6.93 -24.39 -2.35
N THR A 453 -7.14 -25.29 -1.40
CA THR A 453 -8.29 -25.29 -0.49
C THR A 453 -8.08 -24.46 0.76
N THR A 454 -6.87 -24.04 1.05
CA THR A 454 -6.53 -23.21 2.22
C THR A 454 -5.75 -21.99 1.77
N VAL A 455 -6.35 -20.82 1.95
CA VAL A 455 -5.72 -19.55 1.61
C VAL A 455 -5.70 -18.62 2.82
N TRP A 456 -4.76 -17.70 2.81
CA TRP A 456 -4.56 -16.76 3.91
C TRP A 456 -4.59 -15.36 3.35
N GLU A 457 -5.59 -14.56 3.76
CA GLU A 457 -5.76 -13.20 3.26
C GLU A 457 -5.92 -12.19 4.40
N ARG A 458 -5.62 -10.91 4.11
CA ARG A 458 -5.69 -9.82 5.10
C ARG A 458 -7.08 -9.23 5.14
N HIS A 459 -7.54 -8.88 6.33
CA HIS A 459 -8.85 -8.31 6.61
C HIS A 459 -8.74 -6.92 7.22
N ARG A 460 -9.76 -6.09 6.93
CA ARG A 460 -9.96 -4.78 7.52
C ARG A 460 -11.45 -4.43 7.50
N HIS A 461 -12.25 -5.06 8.37
CA HIS A 461 -13.69 -4.84 8.42
C HIS A 461 -14.29 -5.10 9.80
N ARG A 462 -15.52 -4.61 10.03
CA ARG A 462 -16.29 -4.78 11.24
C ARG A 462 -17.59 -5.54 11.00
N TYR A 463 -18.20 -5.32 9.83
CA TYR A 463 -19.42 -5.97 9.39
C TYR A 463 -19.08 -7.11 8.45
N GLU A 464 -19.94 -8.14 8.45
CA GLU A 464 -19.74 -9.33 7.65
C GLU A 464 -21.05 -10.04 7.31
N PHE A 465 -20.98 -11.07 6.50
CA PHE A 465 -22.11 -11.89 6.09
C PHE A 465 -22.84 -12.48 7.31
N ASN A 466 -24.15 -12.24 7.43
CA ASN A 466 -24.96 -12.77 8.51
C ASN A 466 -25.39 -14.22 8.22
N ASN A 467 -24.83 -15.14 8.97
CA ASN A 467 -25.08 -16.59 8.81
C ASN A 467 -26.55 -17.01 9.00
N THR A 468 -27.39 -16.19 9.64
CA THR A 468 -28.82 -16.44 9.75
C THR A 468 -29.50 -16.59 8.38
N PHE A 469 -29.01 -15.87 7.38
CA PHE A 469 -29.54 -15.85 6.02
C PHE A 469 -28.79 -16.78 5.04
N ARG A 470 -27.73 -17.47 5.51
CA ARG A 470 -26.83 -18.29 4.66
C ARG A 470 -27.58 -19.34 3.85
N GLU A 471 -28.45 -20.11 4.50
CA GLU A 471 -29.15 -21.22 3.83
C GLU A 471 -30.18 -20.75 2.81
N ASP A 472 -30.85 -19.63 3.05
CA ASP A 472 -31.82 -19.09 2.09
C ASP A 472 -31.13 -18.51 0.85
N LEU A 473 -30.01 -17.79 1.03
CA LEU A 473 -29.18 -17.28 -0.06
C LEU A 473 -28.57 -18.43 -0.90
N LYS A 474 -28.11 -19.51 -0.25
CA LYS A 474 -27.62 -20.73 -0.95
C LYS A 474 -28.72 -21.41 -1.77
N LYS A 475 -29.92 -21.57 -1.21
CA LYS A 475 -31.06 -22.15 -1.93
C LYS A 475 -31.47 -21.31 -3.14
N ALA A 476 -31.29 -19.99 -3.07
CA ALA A 476 -31.52 -19.07 -4.19
C ALA A 476 -30.41 -19.14 -5.26
N GLY A 477 -29.29 -19.83 -5.00
CA GLY A 477 -28.20 -20.02 -5.95
C GLY A 477 -26.90 -19.26 -5.67
N LEU A 478 -26.82 -18.48 -4.56
CA LEU A 478 -25.57 -17.86 -4.15
C LEU A 478 -24.60 -18.95 -3.66
N VAL A 479 -23.41 -19.00 -4.26
CA VAL A 479 -22.39 -19.97 -3.89
C VAL A 479 -21.54 -19.42 -2.74
N ILE A 480 -21.44 -20.16 -1.64
CA ILE A 480 -20.48 -19.88 -0.58
C ILE A 480 -19.16 -20.56 -0.98
N ALA A 481 -18.25 -19.79 -1.51
CA ALA A 481 -16.99 -20.27 -2.07
C ALA A 481 -15.85 -20.34 -1.06
N GLY A 482 -15.91 -19.54 0.02
CA GLY A 482 -14.88 -19.52 1.06
C GLY A 482 -15.48 -19.29 2.45
N ILE A 483 -14.90 -19.94 3.45
CA ILE A 483 -15.32 -19.86 4.85
C ILE A 483 -14.09 -19.79 5.75
N ASN A 484 -14.10 -18.92 6.75
CA ASN A 484 -13.14 -18.98 7.86
C ASN A 484 -13.53 -20.17 8.77
N PRO A 485 -12.68 -21.19 8.92
CA PRO A 485 -13.05 -22.41 9.65
C PRO A 485 -13.15 -22.21 11.16
N GLU A 486 -12.41 -21.26 11.73
CA GLU A 486 -12.39 -21.02 13.18
C GLU A 486 -13.68 -20.35 13.67
N ARG A 487 -14.22 -19.39 12.89
CA ARG A 487 -15.38 -18.58 13.28
C ARG A 487 -16.64 -18.89 12.48
N ASP A 488 -16.59 -19.82 11.53
CA ASP A 488 -17.66 -20.14 10.57
C ASP A 488 -18.20 -18.91 9.82
N LEU A 489 -17.29 -17.99 9.42
CA LEU A 489 -17.63 -16.76 8.72
C LEU A 489 -17.53 -16.94 7.21
N VAL A 490 -18.48 -16.41 6.46
CA VAL A 490 -18.44 -16.42 4.99
C VAL A 490 -17.41 -15.41 4.51
N GLU A 491 -16.38 -15.88 3.81
CA GLU A 491 -15.26 -15.08 3.32
C GLU A 491 -15.37 -14.78 1.82
N VAL A 492 -15.96 -15.71 1.04
CA VAL A 492 -16.11 -15.53 -0.40
C VAL A 492 -17.46 -16.02 -0.86
N VAL A 493 -18.11 -15.24 -1.72
CA VAL A 493 -19.35 -15.58 -2.41
C VAL A 493 -19.19 -15.47 -3.93
N GLU A 494 -19.94 -16.31 -4.66
CA GLU A 494 -19.95 -16.32 -6.13
C GLU A 494 -21.37 -16.43 -6.67
N VAL A 495 -21.61 -15.86 -7.86
CA VAL A 495 -22.77 -16.20 -8.71
C VAL A 495 -22.28 -17.12 -9.81
N LYS A 496 -22.74 -18.38 -9.79
CA LYS A 496 -22.22 -19.44 -10.66
C LYS A 496 -22.47 -19.18 -12.14
N GLU A 497 -23.65 -18.68 -12.47
CA GLU A 497 -24.12 -18.47 -13.82
C GLU A 497 -23.36 -17.37 -14.57
N ASN A 498 -22.78 -16.41 -13.85
CA ASN A 498 -22.00 -15.35 -14.43
C ASN A 498 -20.58 -15.84 -14.78
N ARG A 499 -20.00 -15.32 -15.87
CA ARG A 499 -18.63 -15.61 -16.31
C ARG A 499 -17.63 -15.41 -15.16
N TRP A 500 -17.74 -14.27 -14.49
CA TRP A 500 -16.99 -13.95 -13.28
C TRP A 500 -17.82 -12.98 -12.42
N MET A 501 -18.32 -13.44 -11.32
CA MET A 501 -18.95 -12.61 -10.31
C MET A 501 -18.54 -13.17 -8.94
N VAL A 502 -17.50 -12.60 -8.37
CA VAL A 502 -16.83 -13.06 -7.15
C VAL A 502 -16.72 -11.89 -6.18
N GLY A 503 -17.04 -12.14 -4.92
CA GLY A 503 -16.87 -11.19 -3.82
C GLY A 503 -16.11 -11.81 -2.67
N GLY A 504 -15.03 -11.14 -2.22
CA GLY A 504 -14.23 -11.53 -1.05
C GLY A 504 -14.36 -10.52 0.08
N GLN A 505 -14.54 -11.01 1.33
CA GLN A 505 -14.61 -10.15 2.53
C GLN A 505 -13.23 -9.60 2.91
N PHE A 506 -12.19 -10.30 2.55
CA PHE A 506 -10.79 -9.91 2.73
C PHE A 506 -10.31 -8.93 1.65
N HIS A 507 -9.09 -8.45 1.81
CA HIS A 507 -8.41 -7.50 0.95
C HIS A 507 -7.22 -8.17 0.22
N PRO A 508 -7.46 -8.88 -0.92
CA PRO A 508 -6.40 -9.60 -1.64
C PRO A 508 -5.40 -8.66 -2.32
N GLU A 509 -5.74 -7.37 -2.46
CA GLU A 509 -4.87 -6.33 -3.00
C GLU A 509 -3.61 -6.13 -2.16
N PHE A 510 -3.65 -6.34 -0.85
CA PHE A 510 -2.48 -6.17 0.01
C PHE A 510 -1.39 -7.22 -0.21
N LYS A 511 -1.73 -8.35 -0.81
CA LYS A 511 -0.78 -9.45 -1.06
C LYS A 511 -0.37 -9.61 -2.52
N SER A 512 -0.93 -8.83 -3.42
CA SER A 512 -0.57 -8.85 -4.83
C SER A 512 0.82 -8.23 -5.07
N ARG A 513 1.59 -8.80 -5.99
CA ARG A 513 2.94 -8.37 -6.37
C ARG A 513 3.05 -8.26 -7.89
N PRO A 514 3.91 -7.38 -8.43
CA PRO A 514 4.01 -7.21 -9.89
C PRO A 514 4.49 -8.46 -10.62
N ASN A 515 5.33 -9.27 -9.98
CA ASN A 515 5.84 -10.55 -10.49
C ASN A 515 5.02 -11.76 -10.01
N LYS A 516 4.03 -11.55 -9.12
CA LYS A 516 3.15 -12.59 -8.58
C LYS A 516 1.77 -11.99 -8.30
N ALA A 517 1.03 -11.76 -9.37
CA ALA A 517 -0.30 -11.17 -9.30
C ALA A 517 -1.23 -11.93 -8.34
N GLY A 518 -2.03 -11.20 -7.56
CA GLY A 518 -3.06 -11.78 -6.71
C GLY A 518 -4.02 -12.65 -7.55
N PRO A 519 -4.28 -13.92 -7.13
CA PRO A 519 -5.02 -14.86 -7.98
C PRO A 519 -6.39 -14.37 -8.44
N LEU A 520 -7.15 -13.73 -7.56
CA LEU A 520 -8.48 -13.20 -7.92
C LEU A 520 -8.39 -12.05 -8.92
N PHE A 521 -7.38 -11.18 -8.82
CA PHE A 521 -7.15 -10.11 -9.79
C PHE A 521 -6.72 -10.67 -11.15
N ARG A 522 -5.82 -11.65 -11.16
CA ARG A 522 -5.38 -12.31 -12.40
C ARG A 522 -6.56 -12.90 -13.17
N GLU A 523 -7.41 -13.69 -12.51
CA GLU A 523 -8.55 -14.32 -13.15
C GLU A 523 -9.68 -13.34 -13.49
N PHE A 524 -9.87 -12.27 -12.69
CA PHE A 524 -10.79 -11.19 -13.01
C PHE A 524 -10.40 -10.49 -14.34
N ILE A 525 -9.12 -10.14 -14.51
CA ILE A 525 -8.62 -9.54 -15.76
C ILE A 525 -8.76 -10.52 -16.92
N LYS A 526 -8.42 -11.81 -16.72
CA LYS A 526 -8.62 -12.86 -17.74
C LYS A 526 -10.08 -12.95 -18.18
N ALA A 527 -11.03 -12.95 -17.23
CA ALA A 527 -12.46 -12.98 -17.52
C ALA A 527 -12.92 -11.70 -18.25
N SER A 528 -12.37 -10.54 -17.92
CA SER A 528 -12.66 -9.26 -18.59
C SER A 528 -12.15 -9.23 -20.03
N LEU A 529 -11.05 -9.94 -20.33
CA LEU A 529 -10.59 -10.15 -21.73
C LEU A 529 -11.52 -11.04 -22.56
N GLY A 530 -12.53 -11.66 -21.98
CA GLY A 530 -13.37 -12.63 -22.67
C GLY A 530 -12.67 -13.98 -22.93
N LYS A 531 -11.52 -14.22 -22.32
CA LYS A 531 -10.80 -15.51 -22.37
C LYS A 531 -11.36 -16.43 -21.29
N SER A 532 -11.90 -17.57 -21.70
CA SER A 532 -12.36 -18.62 -20.78
C SER A 532 -11.20 -19.51 -20.35
#